data_4768a9b6e24b2cc68269ca31bcb8ebcd
#
_entry.id   4768a9b6e24b2cc68269ca31bcb8ebcd
#
_cell.length_a   1.000
_cell.length_b   1.000
_cell.length_c   1.000
_cell.angle_alpha   90.00
_cell.angle_beta   90.00
_cell.angle_gamma   90.00
#
_symmetry.space_group_name_H-M   'P 1'
#
loop_
_entity.id
_entity.type
_entity.pdbx_description
1 polymer ?
#
loop_
_entity_poly.entity_id
_entity_poly.type
_entity_poly.pdbx_seq_one_letter_code
_entity_poly.pdbx_strand_id
1 'polypeptide(L)'
;FGTTSEGNSLSVEERVNLLETLVEGNIPPAMLMPSTGTCALTETVRLTKYAVSKGCAGVLMLPPFYYKAVDDDALFASYSEVIQQVGSSMLRIYLYNIPPISQVPISLTLIGKLLKHYPDVVVGLKDSSGNWDNTAAVLQEYPSLATFCGSEKFLLDILRHGGAGTITATANINTSNICNLFKNWKSSDAEELQEKITAIRQIFDGHALIP
;
A
#
# COMPACT_ATOMS: atom_id res chain seq x y z
N PHE A 1 -5.83 7.49 3.24
CA PHE A 1 -4.93 8.27 4.14
C PHE A 1 -3.47 7.84 3.97
N GLY A 2 -3.03 7.58 2.71
CA GLY A 2 -1.62 7.35 2.38
C GLY A 2 -0.86 8.66 2.18
N THR A 3 0.33 8.56 1.55
CA THR A 3 1.20 9.72 1.30
C THR A 3 0.49 10.80 0.46
N THR A 4 -0.15 10.41 -0.65
CA THR A 4 -0.87 11.34 -1.54
C THR A 4 -2.04 12.06 -0.86
N SER A 5 -2.67 11.41 0.11
CA SER A 5 -3.77 11.99 0.90
C SER A 5 -3.27 12.71 2.14
N GLU A 6 -1.97 13.01 2.22
CA GLU A 6 -1.33 13.73 3.33
C GLU A 6 -1.65 13.15 4.72
N GLY A 7 -1.79 11.81 4.80
CA GLY A 7 -2.21 11.15 6.03
C GLY A 7 -1.32 11.42 7.24
N ASN A 8 -0.03 11.74 7.01
CA ASN A 8 0.90 12.09 8.09
C ASN A 8 0.78 13.55 8.56
N SER A 9 0.02 14.39 7.84
CA SER A 9 -0.31 15.76 8.23
C SER A 9 -1.63 15.85 9.02
N LEU A 10 -2.34 14.71 9.15
CA LEU A 10 -3.60 14.61 9.86
C LEU A 10 -3.41 13.94 11.23
N SER A 11 -4.08 14.46 12.24
CA SER A 11 -4.19 13.80 13.54
C SER A 11 -4.95 12.48 13.46
N VAL A 12 -4.83 11.65 14.49
CA VAL A 12 -5.57 10.38 14.58
C VAL A 12 -7.08 10.62 14.55
N GLU A 13 -7.55 11.65 15.25
CA GLU A 13 -8.97 12.06 15.30
C GLU A 13 -9.49 12.45 13.93
N GLU A 14 -8.76 13.26 13.19
CA GLU A 14 -9.14 13.66 11.81
C GLU A 14 -9.22 12.45 10.88
N ARG A 15 -8.25 11.52 10.98
CA ARG A 15 -8.25 10.29 10.16
C ARG A 15 -9.42 9.37 10.50
N VAL A 16 -9.78 9.25 11.77
CA VAL A 16 -10.96 8.51 12.24
C VAL A 16 -12.23 9.17 11.70
N ASN A 17 -12.39 10.48 11.86
CA ASN A 17 -13.57 11.23 11.41
C ASN A 17 -13.73 11.17 9.89
N LEU A 18 -12.64 11.28 9.13
CA LEU A 18 -12.67 11.15 7.67
C LEU A 18 -13.11 9.74 7.22
N LEU A 19 -12.62 8.69 7.88
CA LEU A 19 -13.06 7.33 7.56
C LEU A 19 -14.56 7.16 7.88
N GLU A 20 -15.01 7.71 8.99
CA GLU A 20 -16.43 7.70 9.36
C GLU A 20 -17.29 8.42 8.32
N THR A 21 -16.90 9.63 7.93
CA THR A 21 -17.57 10.42 6.90
C THR A 21 -17.69 9.66 5.55
N LEU A 22 -16.65 8.94 5.15
CA LEU A 22 -16.67 8.12 3.94
C LEU A 22 -17.69 6.99 4.04
N VAL A 23 -17.74 6.31 5.18
CA VAL A 23 -18.68 5.20 5.43
C VAL A 23 -20.12 5.71 5.52
N GLU A 24 -20.36 6.81 6.23
CA GLU A 24 -21.67 7.47 6.31
C GLU A 24 -22.13 8.02 4.96
N GLY A 25 -21.18 8.44 4.12
CA GLY A 25 -21.41 8.85 2.72
C GLY A 25 -21.69 7.69 1.77
N ASN A 26 -22.02 6.50 2.28
CA ASN A 26 -22.36 5.29 1.53
C ASN A 26 -21.22 4.71 0.68
N ILE A 27 -19.97 4.98 1.02
CA ILE A 27 -18.85 4.26 0.41
C ILE A 27 -18.71 2.91 1.16
N PRO A 28 -18.89 1.77 0.46
CA PRO A 28 -18.82 0.47 1.11
C PRO A 28 -17.43 0.27 1.78
N PRO A 29 -17.37 -0.03 3.09
CA PRO A 29 -16.10 -0.21 3.79
C PRO A 29 -15.18 -1.26 3.13
N ALA A 30 -15.77 -2.30 2.54
CA ALA A 30 -15.03 -3.32 1.78
C ALA A 30 -14.30 -2.79 0.54
N MET A 31 -14.55 -1.55 0.11
CA MET A 31 -13.80 -0.87 -0.95
C MET A 31 -12.69 0.05 -0.38
N LEU A 32 -12.59 0.18 0.93
CA LEU A 32 -11.64 1.07 1.59
C LEU A 32 -10.44 0.28 2.12
N MET A 33 -9.25 0.83 1.90
CA MET A 33 -7.99 0.36 2.46
C MET A 33 -7.22 1.57 3.02
N PRO A 34 -7.60 2.07 4.22
CA PRO A 34 -6.93 3.23 4.81
C PRO A 34 -5.50 2.89 5.22
N SER A 35 -4.59 3.86 5.10
CA SER A 35 -3.27 3.72 5.68
C SER A 35 -3.34 3.97 7.18
N THR A 36 -2.75 3.09 7.98
CA THR A 36 -2.81 3.15 9.46
C THR A 36 -1.44 3.22 10.13
N GLY A 37 -0.35 2.95 9.38
CA GLY A 37 1.01 3.03 9.91
C GLY A 37 1.39 4.46 10.30
N THR A 38 1.82 4.61 11.57
CA THR A 38 2.36 5.84 12.16
C THR A 38 3.67 5.52 12.90
N CYS A 39 4.35 6.54 13.43
CA CYS A 39 5.55 6.33 14.26
C CYS A 39 5.21 5.87 15.68
N ALA A 40 4.00 6.18 16.19
CA ALA A 40 3.55 5.75 17.48
C ALA A 40 2.76 4.43 17.38
N LEU A 41 3.25 3.39 18.08
CA LEU A 41 2.63 2.07 18.10
C LEU A 41 1.14 2.14 18.48
N THR A 42 0.82 2.88 19.54
CA THR A 42 -0.55 3.00 20.06
C THR A 42 -1.50 3.64 19.07
N GLU A 43 -1.03 4.61 18.29
CA GLU A 43 -1.82 5.25 17.22
C GLU A 43 -2.05 4.30 16.04
N THR A 44 -1.01 3.55 15.63
CA THR A 44 -1.13 2.52 14.61
C THR A 44 -2.16 1.46 15.01
N VAL A 45 -2.10 0.99 16.25
CA VAL A 45 -3.08 0.03 16.79
C VAL A 45 -4.49 0.62 16.80
N ARG A 46 -4.65 1.84 17.27
CA ARG A 46 -5.96 2.53 17.34
C ARG A 46 -6.60 2.68 15.96
N LEU A 47 -5.85 3.21 14.99
CA LEU A 47 -6.32 3.39 13.61
C LEU A 47 -6.66 2.05 12.94
N THR A 48 -5.82 1.04 13.18
CA THR A 48 -6.04 -0.29 12.62
C THR A 48 -7.28 -0.96 13.21
N LYS A 49 -7.46 -0.92 14.54
CA LYS A 49 -8.68 -1.40 15.19
C LYS A 49 -9.93 -0.72 14.63
N TYR A 50 -9.86 0.60 14.44
CA TYR A 50 -10.98 1.36 13.91
C TYR A 50 -11.31 0.92 12.47
N ALA A 51 -10.34 0.81 11.58
CA ALA A 51 -10.54 0.34 10.21
C ALA A 51 -11.16 -1.07 10.17
N VAL A 52 -10.66 -2.00 10.99
CA VAL A 52 -11.20 -3.35 11.13
C VAL A 52 -12.64 -3.34 11.63
N SER A 53 -12.95 -2.52 12.66
CA SER A 53 -14.31 -2.41 13.21
C SER A 53 -15.34 -1.85 12.21
N LYS A 54 -14.91 -1.05 11.25
CA LYS A 54 -15.75 -0.54 10.15
C LYS A 54 -15.89 -1.53 8.99
N GLY A 55 -15.16 -2.65 8.99
CA GLY A 55 -15.20 -3.65 7.92
C GLY A 55 -14.44 -3.25 6.66
N CYS A 56 -13.38 -2.46 6.78
CA CYS A 56 -12.51 -2.13 5.65
C CYS A 56 -11.88 -3.39 5.05
N ALA A 57 -11.62 -3.37 3.74
CA ALA A 57 -10.99 -4.49 3.01
C ALA A 57 -9.62 -4.92 3.59
N GLY A 58 -8.93 -3.99 4.21
CA GLY A 58 -7.65 -4.14 4.86
C GLY A 58 -7.07 -2.79 5.24
N VAL A 59 -5.83 -2.79 5.66
CA VAL A 59 -5.08 -1.56 5.98
C VAL A 59 -3.75 -1.53 5.25
N LEU A 60 -3.37 -0.37 4.75
CA LEU A 60 -2.05 -0.13 4.20
C LEU A 60 -1.15 0.35 5.35
N MET A 61 -0.07 -0.38 5.67
CA MET A 61 0.71 -0.13 6.87
C MET A 61 2.17 0.17 6.56
N LEU A 62 2.59 1.43 6.82
CA LEU A 62 3.99 1.82 6.85
C LEU A 62 4.69 1.17 8.05
N PRO A 63 6.00 0.85 7.93
CA PRO A 63 6.83 0.63 9.12
C PRO A 63 6.92 1.92 9.94
N PRO A 64 7.30 1.86 11.23
CA PRO A 64 7.66 3.07 11.97
C PRO A 64 8.85 3.74 11.27
N PHE A 65 8.69 4.99 10.86
CA PHE A 65 9.58 5.64 9.90
C PHE A 65 10.36 6.83 10.46
N TYR A 66 10.21 7.17 11.73
CA TYR A 66 10.96 8.28 12.32
C TYR A 66 12.42 7.89 12.56
N TYR A 67 12.68 6.76 13.23
CA TYR A 67 14.02 6.24 13.45
C TYR A 67 14.46 5.44 12.24
N LYS A 68 15.73 5.67 11.81
CA LYS A 68 16.33 5.05 10.62
C LYS A 68 17.27 3.92 11.02
N ALA A 69 17.72 3.14 10.03
CA ALA A 69 18.60 2.00 10.24
C ALA A 69 18.08 0.96 11.24
N VAL A 70 16.76 0.77 11.25
CA VAL A 70 16.10 -0.26 12.04
C VAL A 70 16.25 -1.60 11.33
N ASP A 71 16.65 -2.64 12.04
CA ASP A 71 16.81 -3.97 11.48
C ASP A 71 15.48 -4.72 11.29
N ASP A 72 15.52 -5.81 10.54
CA ASP A 72 14.35 -6.62 10.24
C ASP A 72 13.71 -7.25 11.48
N ASP A 73 14.49 -7.57 12.51
CA ASP A 73 13.98 -8.16 13.76
C ASP A 73 13.17 -7.14 14.55
N ALA A 74 13.65 -5.91 14.64
CA ALA A 74 12.93 -4.83 15.29
C ALA A 74 11.66 -4.43 14.51
N LEU A 75 11.72 -4.39 13.17
CA LEU A 75 10.53 -4.17 12.34
C LEU A 75 9.52 -5.31 12.47
N PHE A 76 9.98 -6.56 12.48
CA PHE A 76 9.12 -7.73 12.73
C PHE A 76 8.43 -7.62 14.10
N ALA A 77 9.17 -7.28 15.16
CA ALA A 77 8.61 -7.08 16.49
C ALA A 77 7.55 -5.99 16.51
N SER A 78 7.78 -4.87 15.81
CA SER A 78 6.82 -3.77 15.70
C SER A 78 5.52 -4.20 15.02
N TYR A 79 5.59 -4.88 13.86
CA TYR A 79 4.40 -5.40 13.18
C TYR A 79 3.69 -6.44 14.02
N SER A 80 4.43 -7.36 14.66
CA SER A 80 3.88 -8.39 15.54
C SER A 80 3.10 -7.80 16.70
N GLU A 81 3.63 -6.77 17.34
CA GLU A 81 2.97 -6.08 18.45
C GLU A 81 1.66 -5.42 18.00
N VAL A 82 1.65 -4.76 16.83
CA VAL A 82 0.41 -4.21 16.26
C VAL A 82 -0.61 -5.32 16.02
N ILE A 83 -0.23 -6.42 15.38
CA ILE A 83 -1.12 -7.53 15.06
C ILE A 83 -1.72 -8.13 16.34
N GLN A 84 -0.90 -8.37 17.36
CA GLN A 84 -1.32 -8.94 18.63
C GLN A 84 -2.26 -7.99 19.39
N GLN A 85 -1.93 -6.71 19.46
CA GLN A 85 -2.78 -5.73 20.13
C GLN A 85 -4.10 -5.49 19.40
N VAL A 86 -4.13 -5.55 18.06
CA VAL A 86 -5.39 -5.50 17.30
C VAL A 86 -6.24 -6.71 17.60
N GLY A 87 -5.66 -7.90 17.61
CA GLY A 87 -6.29 -9.15 18.08
C GLY A 87 -7.53 -9.58 17.30
N SER A 88 -7.59 -9.28 15.98
CA SER A 88 -8.75 -9.60 15.15
C SER A 88 -8.40 -10.54 14.00
N SER A 89 -9.18 -11.60 13.85
CA SER A 89 -9.08 -12.54 12.71
C SER A 89 -9.47 -11.89 11.37
N MET A 90 -10.16 -10.75 11.41
CA MET A 90 -10.54 -9.96 10.23
C MET A 90 -9.45 -9.01 9.75
N LEU A 91 -8.35 -8.86 10.49
CA LEU A 91 -7.25 -7.97 10.12
C LEU A 91 -6.59 -8.45 8.82
N ARG A 92 -6.44 -7.55 7.86
CA ARG A 92 -5.68 -7.76 6.62
C ARG A 92 -4.72 -6.60 6.45
N ILE A 93 -3.42 -6.88 6.44
CA ILE A 93 -2.35 -5.89 6.30
C ILE A 93 -1.76 -5.99 4.90
N TYR A 94 -1.71 -4.86 4.22
CA TYR A 94 -0.90 -4.61 3.04
C TYR A 94 0.31 -3.79 3.49
N LEU A 95 1.48 -4.38 3.44
CA LEU A 95 2.74 -3.70 3.81
C LEU A 95 2.98 -2.53 2.85
N TYR A 96 3.44 -1.40 3.36
CA TYR A 96 3.71 -0.23 2.54
C TYR A 96 5.20 0.09 2.48
N ASN A 97 5.84 -0.33 1.40
CA ASN A 97 7.25 -0.07 1.13
C ASN A 97 7.40 1.21 0.30
N ILE A 98 7.92 2.28 0.91
CA ILE A 98 8.18 3.57 0.26
C ILE A 98 9.54 4.14 0.73
N PRO A 99 10.67 3.48 0.45
CA PRO A 99 12.00 3.89 0.92
C PRO A 99 12.40 5.32 0.57
N PRO A 100 12.04 5.88 -0.61
CA PRO A 100 12.39 7.26 -0.93
C PRO A 100 11.87 8.30 0.07
N ILE A 101 10.78 7.98 0.79
CA ILE A 101 10.17 8.88 1.79
C ILE A 101 10.41 8.36 3.20
N SER A 102 10.08 7.10 3.47
CA SER A 102 10.22 6.51 4.81
C SER A 102 11.68 6.34 5.24
N GLN A 103 12.60 6.09 4.30
CA GLN A 103 14.00 5.67 4.53
C GLN A 103 14.11 4.40 5.40
N VAL A 104 13.02 3.63 5.46
CA VAL A 104 12.94 2.34 6.15
C VAL A 104 12.39 1.33 5.14
N PRO A 105 13.26 0.57 4.44
CA PRO A 105 12.84 -0.41 3.47
C PRO A 105 12.22 -1.64 4.15
N ILE A 106 11.31 -2.30 3.44
CA ILE A 106 10.78 -3.60 3.81
C ILE A 106 11.51 -4.66 2.97
N SER A 107 12.40 -5.42 3.61
CA SER A 107 13.22 -6.44 2.95
C SER A 107 12.44 -7.71 2.61
N LEU A 108 12.94 -8.52 1.66
CA LEU A 108 12.40 -9.86 1.40
C LEU A 108 12.45 -10.74 2.66
N THR A 109 13.50 -10.64 3.46
CA THR A 109 13.63 -11.37 4.72
C THR A 109 12.51 -11.01 5.71
N LEU A 110 12.22 -9.72 5.87
CA LEU A 110 11.12 -9.27 6.73
C LEU A 110 9.76 -9.76 6.22
N ILE A 111 9.51 -9.66 4.91
CA ILE A 111 8.28 -10.18 4.28
C ILE A 111 8.13 -11.68 4.61
N GLY A 112 9.18 -12.48 4.38
CA GLY A 112 9.16 -13.92 4.66
C GLY A 112 8.89 -14.24 6.12
N LYS A 113 9.51 -13.50 7.07
CA LYS A 113 9.22 -13.66 8.50
C LYS A 113 7.75 -13.36 8.83
N LEU A 114 7.21 -12.28 8.29
CA LEU A 114 5.82 -11.89 8.53
C LEU A 114 4.83 -12.90 7.94
N LEU A 115 5.04 -13.36 6.71
CA LEU A 115 4.20 -14.37 6.08
C LEU A 115 4.24 -15.71 6.81
N LYS A 116 5.40 -16.11 7.33
CA LYS A 116 5.55 -17.35 8.11
C LYS A 116 4.74 -17.31 9.41
N HIS A 117 4.69 -16.18 10.10
CA HIS A 117 4.06 -16.06 11.41
C HIS A 117 2.60 -15.58 11.34
N TYR A 118 2.23 -14.84 10.31
CA TYR A 118 0.94 -14.18 10.14
C TYR A 118 0.37 -14.35 8.72
N PRO A 119 0.28 -15.60 8.19
CA PRO A 119 -0.08 -15.84 6.78
C PRO A 119 -1.48 -15.33 6.41
N ASP A 120 -2.43 -15.34 7.36
CA ASP A 120 -3.80 -14.88 7.12
C ASP A 120 -3.98 -13.37 7.36
N VAL A 121 -2.98 -12.71 7.95
CA VAL A 121 -3.03 -11.29 8.31
C VAL A 121 -2.25 -10.43 7.33
N VAL A 122 -1.02 -10.83 6.99
CA VAL A 122 -0.20 -10.11 5.99
C VAL A 122 -0.52 -10.67 4.61
N VAL A 123 -1.35 -9.97 3.87
CA VAL A 123 -1.95 -10.47 2.62
C VAL A 123 -1.47 -9.76 1.36
N GLY A 124 -0.78 -8.64 1.51
CA GLY A 124 -0.29 -7.89 0.36
C GLY A 124 0.85 -6.94 0.69
N LEU A 125 1.37 -6.34 -0.38
CA LEU A 125 2.40 -5.31 -0.32
C LEU A 125 2.13 -4.27 -1.40
N LYS A 126 2.27 -2.99 -1.04
CA LYS A 126 2.42 -1.90 -1.99
C LYS A 126 3.89 -1.51 -2.06
N ASP A 127 4.51 -1.70 -3.22
CA ASP A 127 5.88 -1.26 -3.47
C ASP A 127 5.92 0.09 -4.19
N SER A 128 6.33 1.11 -3.46
CA SER A 128 6.57 2.47 -3.94
C SER A 128 8.07 2.82 -3.93
N SER A 129 8.94 1.82 -4.05
CA SER A 129 10.40 2.02 -4.14
C SER A 129 10.81 2.77 -5.42
N GLY A 130 9.98 2.68 -6.48
CA GLY A 130 10.31 3.18 -7.80
C GLY A 130 11.33 2.29 -8.54
N ASN A 131 11.67 1.14 -7.99
CA ASN A 131 12.62 0.18 -8.54
C ASN A 131 11.88 -1.12 -8.94
N TRP A 132 11.82 -1.38 -10.24
CA TRP A 132 11.17 -2.60 -10.76
C TRP A 132 11.81 -3.89 -10.25
N ASP A 133 13.14 -3.94 -10.14
CA ASP A 133 13.83 -5.14 -9.68
C ASP A 133 13.41 -5.54 -8.27
N ASN A 134 13.13 -4.57 -7.40
CA ASN A 134 12.59 -4.85 -6.06
C ASN A 134 11.19 -5.45 -6.15
N THR A 135 10.30 -4.86 -6.95
CA THR A 135 8.94 -5.39 -7.16
C THR A 135 8.97 -6.79 -7.76
N ALA A 136 9.81 -7.01 -8.79
CA ALA A 136 9.96 -8.31 -9.44
C ALA A 136 10.48 -9.39 -8.48
N ALA A 137 11.45 -9.05 -7.63
CA ALA A 137 11.95 -9.98 -6.61
C ALA A 137 10.87 -10.40 -5.60
N VAL A 138 10.00 -9.47 -5.17
CA VAL A 138 8.86 -9.80 -4.30
C VAL A 138 7.89 -10.75 -5.01
N LEU A 139 7.54 -10.47 -6.27
CA LEU A 139 6.63 -11.31 -7.05
C LEU A 139 7.18 -12.72 -7.25
N GLN A 140 8.48 -12.84 -7.48
CA GLN A 140 9.16 -14.12 -7.66
C GLN A 140 9.21 -14.94 -6.36
N GLU A 141 9.59 -14.31 -5.26
CA GLU A 141 9.78 -14.98 -3.97
C GLU A 141 8.46 -15.29 -3.26
N TYR A 142 7.47 -14.39 -3.40
CA TYR A 142 6.18 -14.48 -2.71
C TYR A 142 4.99 -14.35 -3.68
N PRO A 143 4.79 -15.29 -4.62
CA PRO A 143 3.77 -15.18 -5.66
C PRO A 143 2.32 -15.18 -5.14
N SER A 144 2.09 -15.63 -3.90
CA SER A 144 0.78 -15.58 -3.25
C SER A 144 0.46 -14.24 -2.58
N LEU A 145 1.47 -13.36 -2.42
CA LEU A 145 1.29 -12.05 -1.81
C LEU A 145 0.67 -11.07 -2.83
N ALA A 146 -0.46 -10.46 -2.50
CA ALA A 146 -1.08 -9.46 -3.36
C ALA A 146 -0.19 -8.21 -3.49
N THR A 147 0.70 -8.21 -4.49
CA THR A 147 1.68 -7.14 -4.68
C THR A 147 1.16 -6.08 -5.65
N PHE A 148 1.20 -4.82 -5.21
CA PHE A 148 0.83 -3.64 -5.98
C PHE A 148 2.04 -2.75 -6.23
N CYS A 149 2.20 -2.24 -7.44
CA CYS A 149 3.16 -1.16 -7.69
C CYS A 149 2.61 0.21 -7.26
N GLY A 150 3.50 1.09 -6.82
CA GLY A 150 3.16 2.46 -6.41
C GLY A 150 3.07 3.46 -7.56
N SER A 151 3.40 3.01 -8.77
CA SER A 151 3.32 3.83 -9.99
C SER A 151 2.72 3.01 -11.12
N GLU A 152 1.76 3.59 -11.82
CA GLU A 152 1.14 2.99 -13.00
C GLU A 152 2.10 2.79 -14.19
N LYS A 153 3.29 3.37 -14.14
CA LYS A 153 4.35 3.08 -15.12
C LYS A 153 4.69 1.60 -15.21
N PHE A 154 4.52 0.88 -14.11
CA PHE A 154 4.77 -0.56 -14.00
C PHE A 154 3.50 -1.41 -14.04
N LEU A 155 2.33 -0.84 -14.42
CA LEU A 155 1.06 -1.58 -14.32
C LEU A 155 1.03 -2.80 -15.22
N LEU A 156 1.47 -2.67 -16.47
CA LEU A 156 1.48 -3.80 -17.40
C LEU A 156 2.50 -4.87 -16.96
N ASP A 157 3.68 -4.44 -16.53
CA ASP A 157 4.72 -5.35 -16.04
C ASP A 157 4.26 -6.14 -14.84
N ILE A 158 3.69 -5.47 -13.83
CA ILE A 158 3.25 -6.15 -12.61
C ILE A 158 2.13 -7.15 -12.89
N LEU A 159 1.19 -6.84 -13.81
CA LEU A 159 0.12 -7.74 -14.18
C LEU A 159 0.64 -8.97 -14.94
N ARG A 160 1.63 -8.79 -15.83
CA ARG A 160 2.30 -9.88 -16.55
C ARG A 160 3.09 -10.82 -15.65
N HIS A 161 3.57 -10.32 -14.51
CA HIS A 161 4.30 -11.10 -13.50
C HIS A 161 3.41 -11.60 -12.34
N GLY A 162 2.08 -11.53 -12.50
CA GLY A 162 1.13 -12.10 -11.54
C GLY A 162 0.81 -11.21 -10.33
N GLY A 163 1.21 -9.94 -10.37
CA GLY A 163 0.86 -8.98 -9.31
C GLY A 163 -0.59 -8.52 -9.38
N ALA A 164 -1.03 -7.82 -8.34
CA ALA A 164 -2.43 -7.47 -8.11
C ALA A 164 -2.88 -6.17 -8.81
N GLY A 165 -1.93 -5.30 -9.21
CA GLY A 165 -2.26 -4.04 -9.87
C GLY A 165 -1.45 -2.85 -9.35
N THR A 166 -2.05 -1.67 -9.30
CA THR A 166 -1.38 -0.44 -8.87
C THR A 166 -2.19 0.35 -7.84
N ILE A 167 -1.47 1.00 -6.91
CA ILE A 167 -2.03 2.00 -5.98
C ILE A 167 -1.22 3.28 -6.17
N THR A 168 -1.67 4.15 -7.06
CA THR A 168 -0.92 5.30 -7.54
C THR A 168 -1.64 6.64 -7.31
N ALA A 169 -0.86 7.70 -7.16
CA ALA A 169 -1.35 9.07 -6.97
C ALA A 169 -2.19 9.57 -8.15
N THR A 170 -1.75 9.29 -9.37
CA THR A 170 -2.43 9.74 -10.59
C THR A 170 -3.74 9.02 -10.86
N ALA A 171 -4.08 7.96 -10.09
CA ALA A 171 -5.42 7.40 -10.13
C ALA A 171 -6.52 8.42 -9.76
N ASN A 172 -6.18 9.50 -9.02
CA ASN A 172 -7.12 10.58 -8.71
C ASN A 172 -7.58 11.39 -9.94
N ILE A 173 -6.79 11.39 -11.02
CA ILE A 173 -7.06 12.19 -12.23
C ILE A 173 -7.12 11.36 -13.51
N ASN A 174 -6.54 10.15 -13.52
CA ASN A 174 -6.42 9.31 -14.70
C ASN A 174 -7.01 7.90 -14.49
N THR A 175 -7.97 7.77 -13.59
CA THR A 175 -8.59 6.49 -13.20
C THR A 175 -9.08 5.69 -14.41
N SER A 176 -9.77 6.34 -15.35
CA SER A 176 -10.38 5.65 -16.50
C SER A 176 -9.35 4.94 -17.39
N ASN A 177 -8.22 5.59 -17.70
CA ASN A 177 -7.18 4.99 -18.54
C ASN A 177 -6.43 3.88 -17.79
N ILE A 178 -6.15 4.07 -16.49
CA ILE A 178 -5.50 3.06 -15.65
C ILE A 178 -6.40 1.82 -15.54
N CYS A 179 -7.70 1.99 -15.28
CA CYS A 179 -8.67 0.90 -15.24
C CYS A 179 -8.85 0.23 -16.61
N ASN A 180 -8.76 0.98 -17.71
CA ASN A 180 -8.83 0.42 -19.05
C ASN A 180 -7.66 -0.54 -19.30
N LEU A 181 -6.43 -0.13 -19.02
CA LEU A 181 -5.27 -1.03 -19.12
C LEU A 181 -5.42 -2.23 -18.18
N PHE A 182 -5.81 -2.02 -16.93
CA PHE A 182 -6.01 -3.12 -15.97
C PHE A 182 -6.99 -4.18 -16.48
N LYS A 183 -8.07 -3.78 -17.14
CA LYS A 183 -9.05 -4.71 -17.71
C LYS A 183 -8.59 -5.39 -18.98
N ASN A 184 -7.77 -4.71 -19.78
CA ASN A 184 -7.36 -5.12 -21.13
C ASN A 184 -5.87 -5.45 -21.25
N TRP A 185 -5.18 -5.74 -20.16
CA TRP A 185 -3.73 -5.96 -20.15
C TRP A 185 -3.22 -7.14 -21.00
N LYS A 186 -4.13 -8.04 -21.42
CA LYS A 186 -3.84 -9.18 -22.33
C LYS A 186 -4.18 -8.87 -23.79
N SER A 187 -4.74 -7.70 -24.09
CA SER A 187 -5.11 -7.33 -25.46
C SER A 187 -3.88 -6.95 -26.30
N SER A 188 -4.04 -6.90 -27.62
CA SER A 188 -2.99 -6.50 -28.57
C SER A 188 -2.52 -5.06 -28.39
N ASP A 189 -3.34 -4.20 -27.81
CA ASP A 189 -3.13 -2.77 -27.60
C ASP A 189 -2.66 -2.43 -26.17
N ALA A 190 -2.33 -3.46 -25.37
CA ALA A 190 -1.89 -3.26 -24.00
C ALA A 190 -0.65 -2.36 -23.85
N GLU A 191 0.32 -2.47 -24.79
CA GLU A 191 1.50 -1.59 -24.81
C GLU A 191 1.12 -0.14 -25.08
N GLU A 192 0.26 0.12 -26.07
CA GLU A 192 -0.22 1.47 -26.36
C GLU A 192 -0.98 2.08 -25.17
N LEU A 193 -1.80 1.28 -24.49
CA LEU A 193 -2.49 1.71 -23.27
C LEU A 193 -1.50 2.04 -22.14
N GLN A 194 -0.44 1.24 -22.00
CA GLN A 194 0.62 1.51 -21.02
C GLN A 194 1.39 2.79 -21.36
N GLU A 195 1.77 3.00 -22.61
CA GLU A 195 2.44 4.22 -23.05
C GLU A 195 1.61 5.46 -22.73
N LYS A 196 0.31 5.39 -22.98
CA LYS A 196 -0.64 6.49 -22.71
C LYS A 196 -0.69 6.90 -21.25
N ILE A 197 -0.80 5.94 -20.32
CA ILE A 197 -0.82 6.25 -18.89
C ILE A 197 0.56 6.69 -18.39
N THR A 198 1.63 6.15 -18.96
CA THR A 198 3.01 6.54 -18.65
C THR A 198 3.28 7.99 -19.05
N ALA A 199 2.84 8.42 -20.24
CA ALA A 199 2.98 9.80 -20.70
C ALA A 199 2.26 10.79 -19.76
N ILE A 200 1.05 10.47 -19.30
CA ILE A 200 0.34 11.29 -18.32
C ILE A 200 1.11 11.36 -17.00
N ARG A 201 1.63 10.23 -16.50
CA ARG A 201 2.42 10.20 -15.27
C ARG A 201 3.66 11.06 -15.36
N GLN A 202 4.36 11.06 -16.51
CA GLN A 202 5.59 11.82 -16.71
C GLN A 202 5.41 13.34 -16.57
N ILE A 203 4.20 13.85 -16.82
CA ILE A 203 3.89 15.29 -16.64
C ILE A 203 4.09 15.68 -15.15
N PHE A 204 3.88 14.74 -14.22
CA PHE A 204 3.99 15.00 -12.78
C PHE A 204 5.35 14.65 -12.19
N ASP A 205 6.24 13.95 -12.94
CA ASP A 205 7.55 13.49 -12.42
C ASP A 205 8.51 14.66 -12.22
N GLY A 206 8.35 15.81 -12.38
CA GLY A 206 9.20 16.95 -12.04
C GLY A 206 8.66 17.82 -10.92
N HIS A 207 7.51 17.45 -10.37
CA HIS A 207 6.81 18.23 -9.35
C HIS A 207 6.81 17.53 -8.00
N ALA A 208 6.92 18.31 -6.93
CA ALA A 208 6.74 17.76 -5.58
C ALA A 208 5.33 17.17 -5.47
N LEU A 209 5.24 15.95 -4.94
CA LEU A 209 3.95 15.27 -4.72
C LEU A 209 3.13 15.97 -3.64
N ILE A 210 3.82 16.48 -2.64
CA ILE A 210 3.29 17.27 -1.52
C ILE A 210 4.13 18.54 -1.45
N PRO A 211 3.53 19.73 -1.41
CA PRO A 211 4.25 21.00 -1.34
C PRO A 211 5.05 21.17 -0.04
#